data_b6bf2bcccf0d605e9e1ca70606ba9a0f
#
_entry.id   b6bf2bcccf0d605e9e1ca70606ba9a0f
#
_cell.length_a   1.000
_cell.length_b   1.000
_cell.length_c   1.000
_cell.angle_alpha   90.00
_cell.angle_beta   90.00
_cell.angle_gamma   90.00
#
_symmetry.space_group_name_H-M   'P 1'
#
loop_
_entity.id
_entity.type
_entity.pdbx_description
1 polymer ?
#
loop_
_entity_poly.entity_id
_entity_poly.type
_entity_poly.pdbx_seq_one_letter_code
_entity_poly.pdbx_strand_id
1 'polypeptide(L)'
;MSRRLYSLEPRDRTGVFLGMSAVECALLGGGFFGAIVARLAGAPVLVAVVLLVCGAGAAKLQVAGRPVREWVPLLAGWVAGRAAGRRSWRAPLPLFPASGAAAVLPPTLGGVDVIEVDWRGRRVAAVRDRRAGRLTAVLPATGAQFANQDPAAQDSLLAGWGDVLGGNATAASPVVQMGWSDVAAPADPGGHLHWADDLISAHTDDGAMPVPVGDPSGYRDLVDAVARVAVVHDTVAWITVDGRHAPGAGKPVERAQAHLPVAIDDLVAALGVAGLSTGGPLTAAGLWRLVRSRIDPTDASANEQGSLAARLGLVGGHNGGPLAVAAGWSELRMDGMFHRVWWVESWPRRPQPGDWLAGFLATGEPLALTVVHRPLDPERSQRRIESQLVKLSAHRARKEDRQQRVTEADERTETAVHDLETELASGYSEVLYLGLVSVAAPSLEELDAAGRRIEQSARAHGMGLRVLHGRQDTGWAATLPFGLVGPGLLDEVGL
;
A
#
# COMPACT_ATOMS: atom_id res chain seq x y z
N MET A 1 17.20 -29.68 9.60
CA MET A 1 17.64 -28.27 9.73
C MET A 1 16.45 -27.45 10.21
N SER A 2 16.59 -26.66 11.28
CA SER A 2 15.49 -25.81 11.76
C SER A 2 15.29 -24.65 10.77
N ARG A 3 14.07 -24.44 10.31
CA ARG A 3 13.69 -23.33 9.43
C ARG A 3 13.87 -22.02 10.20
N ARG A 4 14.56 -21.03 9.58
CA ARG A 4 14.71 -19.70 10.19
C ARG A 4 13.36 -19.02 10.30
N LEU A 5 13.07 -18.41 11.43
CA LEU A 5 11.84 -17.69 11.69
C LEU A 5 12.14 -16.19 11.77
N TYR A 6 11.28 -15.40 11.15
CA TYR A 6 11.41 -13.93 11.08
C TYR A 6 10.43 -13.27 12.03
N SER A 7 10.91 -12.32 12.83
CA SER A 7 10.10 -11.52 13.76
C SER A 7 9.72 -10.21 13.10
N LEU A 8 8.43 -9.85 13.21
CA LEU A 8 7.89 -8.57 12.75
C LEU A 8 7.61 -7.72 14.00
N GLU A 9 8.15 -6.51 14.06
CA GLU A 9 8.07 -5.67 15.26
C GLU A 9 6.63 -5.30 15.65
N PRO A 10 6.30 -5.33 16.96
CA PRO A 10 5.06 -4.79 17.47
C PRO A 10 5.08 -3.26 17.47
N ARG A 11 3.95 -2.64 17.15
CA ARG A 11 3.79 -1.18 17.19
C ARG A 11 3.78 -0.63 18.60
N ASP A 12 4.51 0.48 18.83
CA ASP A 12 4.47 1.22 20.08
C ASP A 12 3.15 2.01 20.25
N ARG A 13 2.47 1.81 21.38
CA ARG A 13 1.22 2.50 21.76
C ARG A 13 1.34 3.14 23.15
N THR A 14 2.50 3.65 23.53
CA THR A 14 2.70 4.27 24.84
C THR A 14 1.97 5.61 24.96
N GLY A 15 1.14 5.75 26.00
CA GLY A 15 0.41 6.98 26.30
C GLY A 15 1.28 8.02 27.03
N VAL A 16 1.00 9.31 26.82
CA VAL A 16 1.79 10.45 27.35
C VAL A 16 1.55 10.72 28.84
N PHE A 17 0.31 10.55 29.35
CA PHE A 17 -0.06 10.85 30.74
C PHE A 17 -1.12 9.86 31.25
N LEU A 18 -0.88 9.21 32.41
CA LEU A 18 -1.80 8.17 32.97
C LEU A 18 -2.17 7.04 32.01
N GLY A 19 -1.31 6.72 31.02
CA GLY A 19 -1.69 5.85 29.92
C GLY A 19 -2.66 6.52 28.92
N MET A 20 -2.89 7.84 29.06
CA MET A 20 -3.74 8.64 28.19
C MET A 20 -2.87 9.47 27.25
N SER A 21 -3.35 9.65 26.02
CA SER A 21 -2.74 10.58 25.06
C SER A 21 -3.05 12.05 25.44
N ALA A 22 -2.27 12.99 24.91
CA ALA A 22 -2.53 14.42 25.11
C ALA A 22 -3.96 14.83 24.70
N VAL A 23 -4.51 14.18 23.67
CA VAL A 23 -5.88 14.41 23.20
C VAL A 23 -6.93 13.88 24.20
N GLU A 24 -6.68 12.73 24.84
CA GLU A 24 -7.58 12.23 25.88
C GLU A 24 -7.63 13.16 27.09
N CYS A 25 -6.46 13.67 27.48
CA CYS A 25 -6.38 14.68 28.55
C CYS A 25 -7.11 15.98 28.18
N ALA A 26 -7.00 16.42 26.92
CA ALA A 26 -7.69 17.62 26.43
C ALA A 26 -9.22 17.41 26.39
N LEU A 27 -9.70 16.24 25.99
CA LEU A 27 -11.14 15.91 25.95
C LEU A 27 -11.74 15.83 27.36
N LEU A 28 -11.05 15.17 28.27
CA LEU A 28 -11.48 15.11 29.68
C LEU A 28 -11.46 16.49 30.32
N GLY A 29 -10.37 17.25 30.13
CA GLY A 29 -10.23 18.62 30.62
C GLY A 29 -11.25 19.55 30.02
N GLY A 30 -11.53 19.44 28.73
CA GLY A 30 -12.54 20.22 28.02
C GLY A 30 -13.96 19.91 28.51
N GLY A 31 -14.30 18.65 28.73
CA GLY A 31 -15.58 18.23 29.34
C GLY A 31 -15.76 18.79 30.76
N PHE A 32 -14.70 18.71 31.57
CA PHE A 32 -14.69 19.27 32.92
C PHE A 32 -14.80 20.79 32.95
N PHE A 33 -13.99 21.47 32.15
CA PHE A 33 -14.03 22.94 32.02
C PHE A 33 -15.38 23.41 31.47
N GLY A 34 -15.91 22.75 30.44
CA GLY A 34 -17.23 23.04 29.88
C GLY A 34 -18.35 22.87 30.92
N ALA A 35 -18.29 21.85 31.79
CA ALA A 35 -19.23 21.66 32.87
C ALA A 35 -19.17 22.79 33.91
N ILE A 36 -17.96 23.28 34.27
CA ILE A 36 -17.79 24.42 35.17
C ILE A 36 -18.39 25.69 34.54
N VAL A 37 -18.04 25.99 33.30
CA VAL A 37 -18.56 27.18 32.59
C VAL A 37 -20.08 27.14 32.48
N ALA A 38 -20.67 26.00 32.15
CA ALA A 38 -22.12 25.81 32.09
C ALA A 38 -22.79 26.08 33.44
N ARG A 39 -22.17 25.62 34.55
CA ARG A 39 -22.66 25.88 35.90
C ARG A 39 -22.56 27.37 36.28
N LEU A 40 -21.45 28.03 35.96
CA LEU A 40 -21.29 29.44 36.19
C LEU A 40 -22.27 30.28 35.37
N ALA A 41 -22.62 29.83 34.17
CA ALA A 41 -23.64 30.45 33.31
C ALA A 41 -25.09 30.15 33.73
N GLY A 42 -25.33 29.47 34.87
CA GLY A 42 -26.68 29.17 35.37
C GLY A 42 -27.37 27.96 34.72
N ALA A 43 -26.68 27.19 33.92
CA ALA A 43 -27.27 26.00 33.28
C ALA A 43 -27.67 24.93 34.33
N PRO A 44 -28.72 24.11 34.05
CA PRO A 44 -29.12 22.99 34.91
C PRO A 44 -27.95 22.03 35.15
N VAL A 45 -27.93 21.41 36.34
CA VAL A 45 -26.90 20.39 36.73
C VAL A 45 -26.79 19.27 35.70
N LEU A 46 -27.93 18.91 35.09
CA LEU A 46 -27.99 17.89 34.04
C LEU A 46 -27.06 18.21 32.86
N VAL A 47 -26.96 19.48 32.43
CA VAL A 47 -26.09 19.90 31.33
C VAL A 47 -24.60 19.73 31.71
N ALA A 48 -24.24 20.08 32.93
CA ALA A 48 -22.86 19.87 33.43
C ALA A 48 -22.50 18.37 33.50
N VAL A 49 -23.43 17.52 33.95
CA VAL A 49 -23.24 16.06 33.98
C VAL A 49 -23.11 15.49 32.55
N VAL A 50 -23.95 15.94 31.61
CA VAL A 50 -23.86 15.52 30.22
C VAL A 50 -22.50 15.90 29.62
N LEU A 51 -22.00 17.11 29.85
CA LEU A 51 -20.68 17.54 29.36
C LEU A 51 -19.53 16.70 29.93
N LEU A 52 -19.58 16.35 31.21
CA LEU A 52 -18.61 15.47 31.85
C LEU A 52 -18.66 14.05 31.25
N VAL A 53 -19.85 13.49 31.11
CA VAL A 53 -20.05 12.14 30.56
C VAL A 53 -19.62 12.10 29.08
N CYS A 54 -19.95 13.13 28.30
CA CYS A 54 -19.52 13.24 26.90
C CYS A 54 -17.98 13.36 26.78
N GLY A 55 -17.34 14.17 27.65
CA GLY A 55 -15.90 14.30 27.67
C GLY A 55 -15.19 12.99 28.05
N ALA A 56 -15.68 12.29 29.07
CA ALA A 56 -15.15 11.00 29.50
C ALA A 56 -15.43 9.91 28.44
N GLY A 57 -16.61 9.88 27.86
CA GLY A 57 -16.98 8.96 26.79
C GLY A 57 -16.09 9.17 25.54
N ALA A 58 -15.95 10.41 25.09
CA ALA A 58 -15.08 10.72 23.94
C ALA A 58 -13.60 10.34 24.18
N ALA A 59 -13.14 10.39 25.42
CA ALA A 59 -11.77 10.01 25.78
C ALA A 59 -11.54 8.49 25.85
N LYS A 60 -12.54 7.70 26.30
CA LYS A 60 -12.36 6.27 26.59
C LYS A 60 -13.17 5.33 25.71
N LEU A 61 -14.27 5.81 25.11
CA LEU A 61 -15.09 4.96 24.27
C LEU A 61 -14.34 4.53 23.00
N GLN A 62 -14.40 3.23 22.71
CA GLN A 62 -13.86 2.66 21.49
C GLN A 62 -15.00 2.17 20.61
N VAL A 63 -14.98 2.57 19.33
CA VAL A 63 -15.92 2.13 18.31
C VAL A 63 -15.11 1.44 17.21
N ALA A 64 -15.45 0.21 16.87
CA ALA A 64 -14.72 -0.60 15.89
C ALA A 64 -13.20 -0.66 16.15
N GLY A 65 -12.79 -0.80 17.41
CA GLY A 65 -11.38 -0.88 17.82
C GLY A 65 -10.61 0.45 17.81
N ARG A 66 -11.29 1.58 17.51
CA ARG A 66 -10.72 2.93 17.57
C ARG A 66 -11.33 3.76 18.67
N PRO A 67 -10.54 4.56 19.39
CA PRO A 67 -11.10 5.54 20.30
C PRO A 67 -11.88 6.62 19.52
N VAL A 68 -13.00 7.07 20.08
CA VAL A 68 -13.92 8.03 19.44
C VAL A 68 -13.21 9.30 18.99
N ARG A 69 -12.18 9.73 19.70
CA ARG A 69 -11.36 10.91 19.35
C ARG A 69 -10.71 10.83 17.95
N GLU A 70 -10.38 9.62 17.48
CA GLU A 70 -9.81 9.42 16.14
C GLU A 70 -10.88 9.47 15.05
N TRP A 71 -12.12 9.15 15.40
CA TRP A 71 -13.25 9.24 14.47
C TRP A 71 -13.67 10.67 14.16
N VAL A 72 -13.58 11.58 15.16
CA VAL A 72 -14.03 12.98 15.01
C VAL A 72 -13.33 13.71 13.86
N PRO A 73 -11.99 13.77 13.77
CA PRO A 73 -11.33 14.44 12.65
C PRO A 73 -11.56 13.73 11.31
N LEU A 74 -11.67 12.39 11.31
CA LEU A 74 -11.98 11.63 10.10
C LEU A 74 -13.38 11.95 9.59
N LEU A 75 -14.38 11.92 10.47
CA LEU A 75 -15.76 12.24 10.13
C LEU A 75 -15.92 13.70 9.70
N ALA A 76 -15.30 14.63 10.44
CA ALA A 76 -15.30 16.04 10.08
C ALA A 76 -14.67 16.30 8.71
N GLY A 77 -13.51 15.71 8.45
CA GLY A 77 -12.83 15.79 7.16
C GLY A 77 -13.64 15.17 6.02
N TRP A 78 -14.33 14.04 6.29
CA TRP A 78 -15.17 13.38 5.32
C TRP A 78 -16.43 14.21 5.00
N VAL A 79 -17.13 14.71 6.00
CA VAL A 79 -18.32 15.56 5.83
C VAL A 79 -17.94 16.86 5.10
N ALA A 80 -16.87 17.52 5.50
CA ALA A 80 -16.38 18.72 4.83
C ALA A 80 -15.99 18.45 3.36
N GLY A 81 -15.33 17.32 3.09
CA GLY A 81 -15.01 16.89 1.73
C GLY A 81 -16.25 16.61 0.88
N ARG A 82 -17.29 16.00 1.48
CA ARG A 82 -18.57 15.76 0.81
C ARG A 82 -19.32 17.05 0.53
N ALA A 83 -19.41 17.95 1.50
CA ALA A 83 -20.04 19.26 1.35
C ALA A 83 -19.34 20.13 0.28
N ALA A 84 -18.02 20.02 0.17
CA ALA A 84 -17.23 20.71 -0.84
C ALA A 84 -17.24 20.02 -2.22
N GLY A 85 -17.99 18.94 -2.42
CA GLY A 85 -18.05 18.20 -3.70
C GLY A 85 -16.76 17.46 -4.08
N ARG A 86 -15.78 17.37 -3.17
CA ARG A 86 -14.46 16.74 -3.44
C ARG A 86 -14.47 15.21 -3.40
N ARG A 87 -15.63 14.60 -3.02
CA ARG A 87 -15.78 13.15 -2.91
C ARG A 87 -16.30 12.48 -4.17
N SER A 88 -16.69 13.27 -5.16
CA SER A 88 -17.07 12.78 -6.47
C SER A 88 -16.33 13.56 -7.54
N TRP A 89 -15.87 12.86 -8.55
CA TRP A 89 -15.18 13.44 -9.68
C TRP A 89 -15.56 12.69 -10.95
N ARG A 90 -15.63 13.39 -12.05
CA ARG A 90 -15.82 12.83 -13.38
C ARG A 90 -14.84 13.47 -14.33
N ALA A 91 -14.25 12.68 -15.20
CA ALA A 91 -13.39 13.20 -16.24
C ALA A 91 -14.18 14.15 -17.14
N PRO A 92 -13.67 15.34 -17.42
CA PRO A 92 -14.28 16.22 -18.42
C PRO A 92 -14.19 15.53 -19.78
N LEU A 93 -15.34 15.37 -20.46
CA LEU A 93 -15.37 14.87 -21.82
C LEU A 93 -14.99 16.04 -22.73
N PRO A 94 -13.84 16.01 -23.41
CA PRO A 94 -13.51 17.05 -24.38
C PRO A 94 -14.43 16.91 -25.58
N LEU A 95 -15.17 17.97 -25.92
CA LEU A 95 -16.00 18.02 -27.15
C LEU A 95 -15.12 17.83 -28.41
N PHE A 96 -13.84 18.17 -28.31
CA PHE A 96 -12.82 17.94 -29.32
C PHE A 96 -11.56 17.42 -28.64
N PRO A 97 -11.14 16.16 -28.88
CA PRO A 97 -9.91 15.64 -28.32
C PRO A 97 -8.71 16.40 -28.91
N ALA A 98 -8.05 17.20 -28.09
CA ALA A 98 -6.77 17.78 -28.47
C ALA A 98 -5.69 16.71 -28.39
N SER A 99 -5.04 16.40 -29.50
CA SER A 99 -3.88 15.53 -29.53
C SER A 99 -2.79 16.10 -28.59
N GLY A 100 -2.42 15.34 -27.55
CA GLY A 100 -1.41 15.74 -26.58
C GLY A 100 -1.92 16.43 -25.31
N ALA A 101 -3.24 16.49 -25.06
CA ALA A 101 -3.76 17.01 -23.81
C ALA A 101 -3.29 16.13 -22.64
N ALA A 102 -2.74 16.76 -21.59
CA ALA A 102 -2.35 16.07 -20.37
C ALA A 102 -3.57 15.35 -19.74
N ALA A 103 -3.35 14.17 -19.22
CA ALA A 103 -4.38 13.39 -18.53
C ALA A 103 -5.01 14.20 -17.40
N VAL A 104 -6.32 14.37 -17.43
CA VAL A 104 -7.05 14.96 -16.31
C VAL A 104 -7.33 13.84 -15.31
N LEU A 105 -6.65 13.91 -14.16
CA LEU A 105 -6.75 12.91 -13.10
C LEU A 105 -7.64 13.39 -11.96
N PRO A 106 -8.25 12.47 -11.18
CA PRO A 106 -9.02 12.85 -10.01
C PRO A 106 -8.19 13.62 -9.00
N PRO A 107 -8.79 14.44 -8.11
CA PRO A 107 -8.08 15.30 -7.16
C PRO A 107 -7.07 14.58 -6.27
N THR A 108 -7.30 13.30 -5.95
CA THR A 108 -6.38 12.45 -5.19
C THR A 108 -5.08 12.15 -5.94
N LEU A 109 -5.13 12.09 -7.26
CA LEU A 109 -3.97 12.01 -8.15
C LEU A 109 -3.61 13.38 -8.74
N GLY A 110 -4.30 14.46 -8.31
CA GLY A 110 -4.09 15.81 -8.80
C GLY A 110 -2.70 16.36 -8.41
N GLY A 111 -1.85 16.59 -9.38
CA GLY A 111 -0.45 16.99 -9.20
C GLY A 111 0.52 15.93 -9.67
N VAL A 112 0.00 14.76 -10.02
CA VAL A 112 0.74 13.67 -10.65
C VAL A 112 0.62 13.77 -12.17
N ASP A 113 1.71 13.56 -12.85
CA ASP A 113 1.75 13.34 -14.29
C ASP A 113 2.82 12.29 -14.64
N VAL A 114 2.72 11.73 -15.81
CA VAL A 114 3.68 10.77 -16.34
C VAL A 114 4.56 11.50 -17.34
N ILE A 115 5.86 11.45 -17.13
CA ILE A 115 6.87 11.98 -18.04
C ILE A 115 7.73 10.83 -18.56
N GLU A 116 8.37 11.05 -19.70
CA GLU A 116 9.35 10.12 -20.22
C GLU A 116 10.77 10.54 -19.79
N VAL A 117 11.55 9.57 -19.35
CA VAL A 117 12.95 9.71 -18.97
C VAL A 117 13.77 8.73 -19.82
N ASP A 118 14.96 9.12 -20.22
CA ASP A 118 15.89 8.20 -20.87
C ASP A 118 16.54 7.29 -19.83
N TRP A 119 16.48 5.98 -20.09
CA TRP A 119 17.18 4.97 -19.31
C TRP A 119 17.84 3.97 -20.27
N ARG A 120 19.17 3.95 -20.31
CA ARG A 120 19.97 3.09 -21.20
C ARG A 120 19.56 3.21 -22.69
N GLY A 121 19.25 4.43 -23.15
CA GLY A 121 18.80 4.69 -24.52
C GLY A 121 17.34 4.30 -24.81
N ARG A 122 16.56 3.93 -23.78
CA ARG A 122 15.13 3.60 -23.88
C ARG A 122 14.29 4.67 -23.20
N ARG A 123 13.17 5.05 -23.82
CA ARG A 123 12.18 5.93 -23.18
C ARG A 123 11.33 5.14 -22.21
N VAL A 124 11.42 5.47 -20.93
CA VAL A 124 10.69 4.83 -19.84
C VAL A 124 9.82 5.85 -19.11
N ALA A 125 8.73 5.37 -18.50
CA ALA A 125 7.84 6.22 -17.72
C ALA A 125 8.45 6.57 -16.37
N ALA A 126 8.31 7.84 -15.99
CA ALA A 126 8.50 8.30 -14.63
C ALA A 126 7.23 9.03 -14.17
N VAL A 127 6.69 8.61 -13.04
CA VAL A 127 5.59 9.29 -12.38
C VAL A 127 6.15 10.50 -11.64
N ARG A 128 5.71 11.70 -12.02
CA ARG A 128 6.14 12.95 -11.41
C ARG A 128 5.09 13.46 -10.43
N ASP A 129 5.42 13.55 -9.16
CA ASP A 129 4.67 14.34 -8.19
C ASP A 129 5.18 15.78 -8.20
N ARG A 130 4.42 16.67 -8.83
CA ARG A 130 4.76 18.09 -8.94
C ARG A 130 4.77 18.83 -7.60
N ARG A 131 3.98 18.37 -6.63
CA ARG A 131 3.88 18.99 -5.30
C ARG A 131 5.09 18.66 -4.43
N ALA A 132 5.51 17.40 -4.47
CA ALA A 132 6.64 16.92 -3.70
C ALA A 132 8.00 17.08 -4.42
N GLY A 133 8.02 17.30 -5.75
CA GLY A 133 9.26 17.35 -6.53
C GLY A 133 9.91 15.97 -6.65
N ARG A 134 9.12 14.91 -6.69
CA ARG A 134 9.53 13.51 -6.71
C ARG A 134 9.31 12.88 -8.06
N LEU A 135 10.14 11.90 -8.38
CA LEU A 135 9.98 11.04 -9.54
C LEU A 135 10.00 9.57 -9.08
N THR A 136 9.08 8.80 -9.62
CA THR A 136 8.97 7.37 -9.32
C THR A 136 9.05 6.56 -10.60
N ALA A 137 9.92 5.55 -10.63
CA ALA A 137 9.98 4.54 -11.68
C ALA A 137 9.36 3.24 -11.19
N VAL A 138 8.65 2.54 -12.07
CA VAL A 138 7.93 1.29 -11.79
C VAL A 138 8.51 0.18 -12.66
N LEU A 139 8.87 -0.94 -12.04
CA LEU A 139 9.46 -2.09 -12.69
C LEU A 139 8.60 -3.32 -12.45
N PRO A 140 8.19 -4.08 -13.48
CA PRO A 140 7.65 -5.42 -13.29
C PRO A 140 8.72 -6.31 -12.67
N ALA A 141 8.34 -7.16 -11.73
CA ALA A 141 9.25 -8.06 -11.03
C ALA A 141 8.72 -9.49 -11.07
N THR A 142 9.59 -10.42 -11.39
CA THR A 142 9.26 -11.86 -11.41
C THR A 142 10.23 -12.59 -10.50
N GLY A 143 9.71 -13.35 -9.56
CA GLY A 143 10.50 -14.15 -8.63
C GLY A 143 10.93 -15.50 -9.19
N ALA A 144 12.00 -16.06 -8.64
CA ALA A 144 12.53 -17.37 -8.96
C ALA A 144 11.84 -18.49 -8.17
N GLN A 145 10.49 -18.52 -8.15
CA GLN A 145 9.72 -19.57 -7.48
C GLN A 145 10.15 -19.81 -6.02
N PHE A 146 10.17 -18.78 -5.22
CA PHE A 146 10.64 -18.78 -3.83
C PHE A 146 10.15 -19.98 -3.01
N ALA A 147 8.86 -20.33 -3.15
CA ALA A 147 8.26 -21.44 -2.41
C ALA A 147 8.86 -22.82 -2.75
N ASN A 148 9.46 -22.96 -3.94
CA ASN A 148 10.06 -24.20 -4.41
C ASN A 148 11.57 -24.30 -4.10
N GLN A 149 12.17 -23.26 -3.51
CA GLN A 149 13.55 -23.26 -3.12
C GLN A 149 13.76 -23.99 -1.78
N ASP A 150 14.96 -24.50 -1.56
CA ASP A 150 15.32 -25.04 -0.24
C ASP A 150 15.41 -23.92 0.81
N PRO A 151 15.30 -24.23 2.12
CA PRO A 151 15.30 -23.22 3.18
C PRO A 151 16.52 -22.31 3.20
N ALA A 152 17.70 -22.81 2.84
CA ALA A 152 18.92 -22.00 2.84
C ALA A 152 18.92 -21.00 1.68
N ALA A 153 18.43 -21.41 0.51
CA ALA A 153 18.22 -20.52 -0.63
C ALA A 153 17.15 -19.46 -0.31
N GLN A 154 16.03 -19.83 0.33
CA GLN A 154 15.02 -18.88 0.80
C GLN A 154 15.61 -17.85 1.76
N ASP A 155 16.41 -18.27 2.74
CA ASP A 155 17.07 -17.37 3.68
C ASP A 155 18.06 -16.42 2.98
N SER A 156 18.78 -16.90 1.96
CA SER A 156 19.68 -16.06 1.16
C SER A 156 18.93 -15.01 0.34
N LEU A 157 17.80 -15.39 -0.28
CA LEU A 157 16.96 -14.44 -1.04
C LEU A 157 16.35 -13.37 -0.14
N LEU A 158 15.91 -13.76 1.07
CA LEU A 158 15.39 -12.80 2.07
C LEU A 158 16.47 -11.86 2.60
N ALA A 159 17.69 -12.35 2.82
CA ALA A 159 18.83 -11.51 3.17
C ALA A 159 19.13 -10.51 2.05
N GLY A 160 19.19 -10.98 0.80
CA GLY A 160 19.35 -10.10 -0.37
C GLY A 160 18.26 -9.03 -0.48
N TRP A 161 17.01 -9.37 -0.17
CA TRP A 161 15.93 -8.38 -0.10
C TRP A 161 16.14 -7.36 1.02
N GLY A 162 16.62 -7.79 2.18
CA GLY A 162 17.04 -6.89 3.27
C GLY A 162 18.10 -5.88 2.82
N ASP A 163 19.09 -6.34 2.05
CA ASP A 163 20.14 -5.48 1.49
C ASP A 163 19.59 -4.47 0.47
N VAL A 164 18.60 -4.86 -0.37
CA VAL A 164 17.88 -3.93 -1.26
C VAL A 164 17.25 -2.78 -0.47
N LEU A 165 16.59 -3.10 0.63
CA LEU A 165 15.90 -2.11 1.45
C LEU A 165 16.88 -1.23 2.23
N GLY A 166 17.91 -1.83 2.83
CA GLY A 166 18.90 -1.14 3.67
C GLY A 166 19.89 -0.29 2.88
N GLY A 167 20.23 -0.67 1.65
CA GLY A 167 21.22 0.00 0.82
C GLY A 167 20.92 1.49 0.52
N ASN A 168 19.66 1.90 0.61
CA ASN A 168 19.23 3.28 0.42
C ASN A 168 19.07 4.07 1.73
N ALA A 169 19.35 3.48 2.89
CA ALA A 169 19.22 4.12 4.19
C ALA A 169 20.46 4.94 4.55
N THR A 170 20.86 5.87 3.71
CA THR A 170 22.00 6.77 3.91
C THR A 170 21.59 8.22 3.84
N ALA A 171 22.29 9.10 4.56
CA ALA A 171 21.99 10.54 4.58
C ALA A 171 22.13 11.20 3.19
N ALA A 172 22.96 10.65 2.31
CA ALA A 172 23.18 11.15 0.96
C ALA A 172 22.24 10.55 -0.10
N SER A 173 21.42 9.57 0.25
CA SER A 173 20.53 8.92 -0.71
C SER A 173 19.40 9.85 -1.15
N PRO A 174 19.22 10.08 -2.45
CA PRO A 174 18.05 10.79 -2.95
C PRO A 174 16.80 9.92 -2.96
N VAL A 175 16.92 8.62 -2.69
CA VAL A 175 15.81 7.66 -2.64
C VAL A 175 15.09 7.81 -1.30
N VAL A 176 13.84 8.23 -1.36
CA VAL A 176 13.03 8.49 -0.16
C VAL A 176 11.98 7.43 0.11
N GLN A 177 11.71 6.60 -0.89
CA GLN A 177 10.70 5.56 -0.82
C GLN A 177 10.96 4.48 -1.86
N MET A 178 10.74 3.26 -1.47
CA MET A 178 10.64 2.09 -2.34
C MET A 178 9.38 1.32 -1.99
N GLY A 179 8.98 0.38 -2.82
CA GLY A 179 7.88 -0.49 -2.49
C GLY A 179 7.68 -1.58 -3.51
N TRP A 180 6.77 -2.46 -3.17
CA TRP A 180 6.29 -3.48 -4.08
C TRP A 180 4.78 -3.65 -3.92
N SER A 181 4.14 -4.09 -4.97
CA SER A 181 2.73 -4.45 -4.98
C SER A 181 2.57 -5.75 -5.74
N ASP A 182 1.90 -6.70 -5.11
CA ASP A 182 1.51 -7.96 -5.72
C ASP A 182 -0.01 -8.00 -5.84
N VAL A 183 -0.50 -8.25 -7.06
CA VAL A 183 -1.90 -8.56 -7.29
C VAL A 183 -2.03 -10.04 -7.50
N ALA A 184 -2.70 -10.68 -6.58
CA ALA A 184 -3.10 -12.06 -6.68
C ALA A 184 -4.52 -12.11 -7.25
N ALA A 185 -4.71 -12.79 -8.36
CA ALA A 185 -6.02 -12.96 -8.98
C ALA A 185 -6.20 -14.42 -9.44
N PRO A 186 -7.43 -14.95 -9.47
CA PRO A 186 -7.69 -16.25 -10.09
C PRO A 186 -7.19 -16.26 -11.54
N ALA A 187 -6.63 -17.38 -11.97
CA ALA A 187 -6.16 -17.51 -13.33
C ALA A 187 -7.34 -17.45 -14.31
N ASP A 188 -7.20 -16.63 -15.35
CA ASP A 188 -8.14 -16.64 -16.49
C ASP A 188 -7.61 -17.59 -17.58
N PRO A 189 -8.29 -18.72 -17.85
CA PRO A 189 -7.88 -19.65 -18.88
C PRO A 189 -8.20 -19.17 -20.30
N GLY A 190 -9.03 -18.13 -20.48
CA GLY A 190 -9.58 -17.71 -21.76
C GLY A 190 -8.52 -17.43 -22.81
N GLY A 191 -7.49 -16.66 -22.50
CA GLY A 191 -6.40 -16.35 -23.43
C GLY A 191 -5.61 -17.60 -23.87
N HIS A 192 -5.39 -18.53 -22.94
CA HIS A 192 -4.69 -19.78 -23.23
C HIS A 192 -5.53 -20.73 -24.08
N LEU A 193 -6.83 -20.81 -23.81
CA LEU A 193 -7.76 -21.62 -24.61
C LEU A 193 -7.90 -21.06 -26.03
N HIS A 194 -7.96 -19.75 -26.22
CA HIS A 194 -7.97 -19.13 -27.54
C HIS A 194 -6.70 -19.43 -28.33
N TRP A 195 -5.54 -19.30 -27.69
CA TRP A 195 -4.26 -19.67 -28.32
C TRP A 195 -4.23 -21.15 -28.73
N ALA A 196 -4.74 -22.04 -27.88
CA ALA A 196 -4.81 -23.48 -28.22
C ALA A 196 -5.76 -23.74 -29.38
N ASP A 197 -6.91 -23.06 -29.45
CA ASP A 197 -7.87 -23.17 -30.56
C ASP A 197 -7.28 -22.63 -31.85
N ASP A 198 -6.57 -21.49 -31.83
CA ASP A 198 -5.86 -20.94 -32.98
C ASP A 198 -4.79 -21.91 -33.49
N LEU A 199 -4.02 -22.55 -32.58
CA LEU A 199 -2.99 -23.50 -32.91
C LEU A 199 -3.59 -24.75 -33.57
N ILE A 200 -4.68 -25.28 -33.02
CA ILE A 200 -5.42 -26.43 -33.57
C ILE A 200 -5.97 -26.09 -34.96
N SER A 201 -6.56 -24.91 -35.12
CA SER A 201 -7.12 -24.43 -36.38
C SER A 201 -6.05 -24.30 -37.47
N ALA A 202 -4.91 -23.66 -37.14
CA ALA A 202 -3.79 -23.51 -38.07
C ALA A 202 -3.22 -24.84 -38.57
N HIS A 203 -3.17 -25.87 -37.72
CA HIS A 203 -2.69 -27.20 -38.11
C HIS A 203 -3.71 -28.01 -38.93
N THR A 204 -5.01 -27.67 -38.85
CA THR A 204 -6.06 -28.32 -39.61
C THR A 204 -6.11 -27.81 -41.06
N ASP A 205 -5.77 -26.52 -41.27
CA ASP A 205 -5.81 -25.88 -42.60
C ASP A 205 -4.61 -26.22 -43.49
N ASP A 206 -3.45 -26.58 -42.92
CA ASP A 206 -2.22 -26.79 -43.69
C ASP A 206 -2.11 -28.23 -44.30
N GLY A 207 -3.10 -29.10 -44.14
CA GLY A 207 -3.08 -30.47 -44.72
C GLY A 207 -1.91 -31.36 -44.21
N ALA A 208 -1.17 -30.91 -43.23
CA ALA A 208 -0.13 -31.69 -42.57
C ALA A 208 -0.77 -32.82 -41.76
N MET A 209 -0.16 -34.02 -41.76
CA MET A 209 -0.60 -35.16 -40.98
C MET A 209 -1.08 -34.73 -39.61
N PRO A 210 -2.28 -35.21 -39.18
CA PRO A 210 -2.77 -34.86 -37.87
C PRO A 210 -1.76 -35.37 -36.83
N VAL A 211 -1.08 -34.45 -36.16
CA VAL A 211 -0.47 -34.77 -34.87
C VAL A 211 -1.61 -35.34 -34.04
N PRO A 212 -1.49 -36.54 -33.42
CA PRO A 212 -2.52 -37.03 -32.54
C PRO A 212 -2.64 -36.05 -31.37
N VAL A 213 -3.44 -35.01 -31.57
CA VAL A 213 -3.89 -34.13 -30.54
C VAL A 213 -4.83 -34.99 -29.71
N GLY A 214 -4.42 -35.36 -28.50
CA GLY A 214 -5.30 -36.01 -27.55
C GLY A 214 -6.59 -35.24 -27.45
N ASP A 215 -7.67 -35.89 -27.02
CA ASP A 215 -9.00 -35.30 -26.94
C ASP A 215 -8.98 -33.83 -26.51
N PRO A 216 -9.32 -32.85 -27.40
CA PRO A 216 -9.29 -31.43 -27.09
C PRO A 216 -10.23 -31.06 -25.92
N SER A 217 -11.28 -31.85 -25.67
CA SER A 217 -12.20 -31.67 -24.55
C SER A 217 -11.50 -31.97 -23.22
N GLY A 218 -10.72 -33.05 -23.14
CA GLY A 218 -9.96 -33.39 -21.95
C GLY A 218 -8.89 -32.36 -21.60
N TYR A 219 -8.29 -31.72 -22.60
CA TYR A 219 -7.36 -30.61 -22.37
C TYR A 219 -8.05 -29.36 -21.81
N ARG A 220 -9.21 -28.98 -22.38
CA ARG A 220 -10.00 -27.85 -21.85
C ARG A 220 -10.45 -28.12 -20.42
N ASP A 221 -10.98 -29.29 -20.12
CA ASP A 221 -11.38 -29.70 -18.78
C ASP A 221 -10.22 -29.63 -17.78
N LEU A 222 -9.00 -30.00 -18.20
CA LEU A 222 -7.79 -29.88 -17.39
C LEU A 222 -7.43 -28.43 -17.15
N VAL A 223 -7.42 -27.60 -18.18
CA VAL A 223 -7.11 -26.15 -18.07
C VAL A 223 -8.10 -25.46 -17.16
N ASP A 224 -9.40 -25.73 -17.29
CA ASP A 224 -10.43 -25.19 -16.43
C ASP A 224 -10.31 -25.70 -14.99
N ALA A 225 -9.92 -26.95 -14.78
CA ALA A 225 -9.68 -27.47 -13.44
C ALA A 225 -8.49 -26.82 -12.76
N VAL A 226 -7.40 -26.59 -13.49
CA VAL A 226 -6.22 -25.89 -13.00
C VAL A 226 -6.54 -24.40 -12.72
N ALA A 227 -7.24 -23.73 -13.63
CA ALA A 227 -7.60 -22.32 -13.48
C ALA A 227 -8.44 -22.04 -12.23
N ARG A 228 -9.31 -22.99 -11.84
CA ARG A 228 -10.11 -22.86 -10.60
C ARG A 228 -9.28 -22.79 -9.31
N VAL A 229 -8.06 -23.29 -9.30
CA VAL A 229 -7.18 -23.32 -8.12
C VAL A 229 -5.90 -22.51 -8.31
N ALA A 230 -5.58 -22.13 -9.54
CA ALA A 230 -4.40 -21.35 -9.84
C ALA A 230 -4.62 -19.86 -9.51
N VAL A 231 -3.62 -19.28 -8.90
CA VAL A 231 -3.55 -17.83 -8.65
C VAL A 231 -2.41 -17.27 -9.48
N VAL A 232 -2.70 -16.25 -10.26
CA VAL A 232 -1.69 -15.50 -11.03
C VAL A 232 -1.27 -14.29 -10.21
N HIS A 233 0.03 -14.05 -10.15
CA HIS A 233 0.63 -12.93 -9.46
C HIS A 233 1.17 -11.93 -10.47
N ASP A 234 0.74 -10.66 -10.34
CA ASP A 234 1.29 -9.52 -11.06
C ASP A 234 2.03 -8.63 -10.08
N THR A 235 3.35 -8.81 -10.01
CA THR A 235 4.20 -8.13 -9.05
C THR A 235 4.97 -7.00 -9.70
N VAL A 236 4.92 -5.83 -9.08
CA VAL A 236 5.72 -4.66 -9.46
C VAL A 236 6.50 -4.14 -8.27
N ALA A 237 7.71 -3.66 -8.54
CA ALA A 237 8.51 -2.87 -7.59
C ALA A 237 8.62 -1.43 -8.10
N TRP A 238 8.86 -0.49 -7.20
CA TRP A 238 9.12 0.91 -7.58
C TRP A 238 10.14 1.56 -6.68
N ILE A 239 10.74 2.62 -7.19
CA ILE A 239 11.70 3.47 -6.49
C ILE A 239 11.35 4.92 -6.72
N THR A 240 11.41 5.72 -5.64
CA THR A 240 11.06 7.15 -5.66
C THR A 240 12.25 7.99 -5.25
N VAL A 241 12.65 8.89 -6.13
CA VAL A 241 13.72 9.88 -5.92
C VAL A 241 13.10 11.23 -5.59
N ASP A 242 13.56 11.87 -4.51
CA ASP A 242 13.18 13.24 -4.14
C ASP A 242 14.31 14.21 -4.54
N GLY A 243 14.03 15.05 -5.49
CA GLY A 243 15.00 16.02 -5.97
C GLY A 243 15.42 17.07 -4.94
N ARG A 244 14.73 17.19 -3.81
CA ARG A 244 15.16 18.05 -2.71
C ARG A 244 16.33 17.47 -1.94
N HIS A 245 16.43 16.14 -1.90
CA HIS A 245 17.53 15.39 -1.28
C HIS A 245 18.63 15.05 -2.29
N ALA A 246 18.32 15.08 -3.59
CA ALA A 246 19.28 14.80 -4.64
C ALA A 246 20.36 15.91 -4.72
N PRO A 247 21.66 15.57 -4.74
CA PRO A 247 22.75 16.53 -4.91
C PRO A 247 22.71 17.18 -6.31
N GLY A 248 23.37 18.33 -6.45
CA GLY A 248 23.51 19.04 -7.71
C GLY A 248 22.77 20.36 -7.78
N ALA A 249 23.01 21.11 -8.87
CA ALA A 249 22.39 22.40 -9.16
C ALA A 249 21.06 22.20 -9.91
N GLY A 250 20.19 23.20 -9.90
CA GLY A 250 18.93 23.21 -10.63
C GLY A 250 17.70 22.99 -9.75
N LYS A 251 16.54 22.93 -10.39
CA LYS A 251 15.25 22.70 -9.71
C LYS A 251 15.16 21.25 -9.18
N PRO A 252 14.38 21.00 -8.12
CA PRO A 252 14.23 19.65 -7.57
C PRO A 252 13.87 18.58 -8.62
N VAL A 253 12.98 18.89 -9.55
CA VAL A 253 12.59 17.95 -10.61
C VAL A 253 13.75 17.61 -11.54
N GLU A 254 14.57 18.59 -11.91
CA GLU A 254 15.75 18.39 -12.76
C GLU A 254 16.79 17.50 -12.09
N ARG A 255 17.02 17.71 -10.79
CA ARG A 255 17.89 16.85 -9.98
C ARG A 255 17.35 15.43 -9.86
N ALA A 256 16.03 15.29 -9.61
CA ALA A 256 15.40 13.98 -9.58
C ALA A 256 15.52 13.26 -10.94
N GLN A 257 15.37 13.97 -12.06
CA GLN A 257 15.56 13.40 -13.40
C GLN A 257 17.00 12.92 -13.66
N ALA A 258 17.98 13.64 -13.14
CA ALA A 258 19.39 13.24 -13.27
C ALA A 258 19.74 12.00 -12.44
N HIS A 259 19.12 11.83 -11.27
CA HIS A 259 19.42 10.73 -10.36
C HIS A 259 18.54 9.49 -10.55
N LEU A 260 17.36 9.62 -11.14
CA LEU A 260 16.43 8.49 -11.30
C LEU A 260 17.02 7.33 -12.13
N PRO A 261 17.73 7.54 -13.25
CA PRO A 261 18.33 6.44 -14.01
C PRO A 261 19.33 5.62 -13.19
N VAL A 262 20.17 6.27 -12.37
CA VAL A 262 21.12 5.61 -11.48
C VAL A 262 20.37 4.79 -10.41
N ALA A 263 19.36 5.39 -9.78
CA ALA A 263 18.55 4.68 -8.78
C ALA A 263 17.82 3.46 -9.38
N ILE A 264 17.41 3.54 -10.66
CA ILE A 264 16.84 2.38 -11.37
C ILE A 264 17.90 1.30 -11.57
N ASP A 265 19.11 1.67 -12.00
CA ASP A 265 20.21 0.70 -12.22
C ASP A 265 20.56 -0.01 -10.92
N ASP A 266 20.66 0.73 -9.82
CA ASP A 266 20.94 0.19 -8.48
C ASP A 266 19.82 -0.77 -8.04
N LEU A 267 18.55 -0.39 -8.24
CA LEU A 267 17.42 -1.26 -7.91
C LEU A 267 17.41 -2.53 -8.77
N VAL A 268 17.66 -2.45 -10.08
CA VAL A 268 17.70 -3.61 -10.98
C VAL A 268 18.80 -4.57 -10.56
N ALA A 269 19.99 -4.05 -10.23
CA ALA A 269 21.10 -4.86 -9.76
C ALA A 269 20.78 -5.54 -8.43
N ALA A 270 20.23 -4.79 -7.47
CA ALA A 270 19.87 -5.28 -6.15
C ALA A 270 18.74 -6.33 -6.19
N LEU A 271 17.71 -6.12 -7.01
CA LEU A 271 16.67 -7.12 -7.25
C LEU A 271 17.23 -8.40 -7.83
N GLY A 272 18.21 -8.31 -8.75
CA GLY A 272 18.91 -9.47 -9.30
C GLY A 272 19.63 -10.30 -8.23
N VAL A 273 20.30 -9.64 -7.28
CA VAL A 273 20.94 -10.30 -6.13
C VAL A 273 19.89 -10.97 -5.21
N ALA A 274 18.73 -10.34 -5.04
CA ALA A 274 17.60 -10.91 -4.29
C ALA A 274 16.84 -12.01 -5.06
N GLY A 275 17.34 -12.46 -6.21
CA GLY A 275 16.71 -13.52 -7.02
C GLY A 275 15.45 -13.09 -7.78
N LEU A 276 15.26 -11.78 -7.97
CA LEU A 276 14.17 -11.21 -8.73
C LEU A 276 14.66 -10.75 -10.11
N SER A 277 13.93 -11.11 -11.16
CA SER A 277 14.19 -10.62 -12.51
C SER A 277 13.25 -9.49 -12.89
N THR A 278 13.75 -8.54 -13.68
CA THR A 278 12.94 -7.43 -14.17
C THR A 278 13.33 -7.09 -15.62
N GLY A 279 12.32 -6.78 -16.45
CA GLY A 279 12.53 -6.30 -17.82
C GLY A 279 12.93 -4.82 -17.93
N GLY A 280 13.19 -4.17 -16.79
CA GLY A 280 13.41 -2.74 -16.67
C GLY A 280 12.12 -1.95 -16.45
N PRO A 281 12.20 -0.60 -16.34
CA PRO A 281 11.04 0.24 -16.05
C PRO A 281 9.96 0.18 -17.12
N LEU A 282 8.71 0.35 -16.71
CA LEU A 282 7.55 0.39 -17.60
C LEU A 282 7.63 1.60 -18.53
N THR A 283 7.11 1.44 -19.74
CA THR A 283 6.78 2.56 -20.64
C THR A 283 5.52 3.28 -20.16
N ALA A 284 5.24 4.48 -20.69
CA ALA A 284 4.02 5.21 -20.35
C ALA A 284 2.75 4.38 -20.64
N ALA A 285 2.71 3.67 -21.76
CA ALA A 285 1.60 2.78 -22.08
C ALA A 285 1.50 1.59 -21.11
N GLY A 286 2.63 0.98 -20.72
CA GLY A 286 2.68 -0.09 -19.72
C GLY A 286 2.19 0.38 -18.35
N LEU A 287 2.60 1.56 -17.92
CA LEU A 287 2.17 2.15 -16.67
C LEU A 287 0.66 2.42 -16.63
N TRP A 288 0.08 2.95 -17.70
CA TRP A 288 -1.36 3.20 -17.77
C TRP A 288 -2.17 1.91 -17.85
N ARG A 289 -1.67 0.86 -18.51
CA ARG A 289 -2.28 -0.47 -18.45
C ARG A 289 -2.30 -1.02 -17.03
N LEU A 290 -1.19 -0.89 -16.31
CA LEU A 290 -1.14 -1.25 -14.89
C LEU A 290 -2.18 -0.49 -14.07
N VAL A 291 -2.32 0.83 -14.25
CA VAL A 291 -3.35 1.61 -13.54
C VAL A 291 -4.75 1.09 -13.89
N ARG A 292 -5.00 0.79 -15.16
CA ARG A 292 -6.31 0.29 -15.60
C ARG A 292 -6.64 -1.06 -14.98
N SER A 293 -5.69 -2.00 -14.91
CA SER A 293 -5.89 -3.29 -14.24
C SER A 293 -6.15 -3.15 -12.74
N ARG A 294 -5.68 -2.05 -12.10
CA ARG A 294 -6.01 -1.75 -10.69
C ARG A 294 -7.39 -1.13 -10.51
N ILE A 295 -7.93 -0.49 -11.56
CA ILE A 295 -9.30 0.05 -11.54
C ILE A 295 -10.30 -1.08 -11.79
N ASP A 296 -10.03 -1.90 -12.80
CA ASP A 296 -10.89 -3.03 -13.17
C ASP A 296 -10.04 -4.27 -13.44
N PRO A 297 -9.85 -5.15 -12.44
CA PRO A 297 -9.10 -6.39 -12.62
C PRO A 297 -9.75 -7.39 -13.59
N THR A 298 -11.02 -7.21 -13.90
CA THR A 298 -11.77 -8.11 -14.80
C THR A 298 -11.76 -7.66 -16.26
N ASP A 299 -11.26 -6.46 -16.54
CA ASP A 299 -11.15 -5.91 -17.90
C ASP A 299 -9.97 -6.54 -18.64
N ALA A 300 -10.22 -7.72 -19.27
CA ALA A 300 -9.23 -8.40 -20.11
C ALA A 300 -8.73 -7.51 -21.26
N SER A 301 -9.52 -6.52 -21.72
CA SER A 301 -9.13 -5.58 -22.77
C SER A 301 -8.05 -4.60 -22.31
N ALA A 302 -7.84 -4.45 -21.00
CA ALA A 302 -6.71 -3.71 -20.46
C ALA A 302 -5.36 -4.31 -20.91
N ASN A 303 -5.34 -5.60 -21.21
CA ASN A 303 -4.14 -6.31 -21.66
C ASN A 303 -3.87 -6.16 -23.17
N GLU A 304 -4.88 -5.96 -24.03
CA GLU A 304 -4.67 -6.05 -25.48
C GLU A 304 -4.84 -4.73 -26.28
N GLN A 305 -5.77 -3.83 -25.99
CA GLN A 305 -6.05 -2.70 -26.91
C GLN A 305 -6.55 -1.38 -26.29
N GLY A 306 -6.43 -1.19 -24.99
CA GLY A 306 -6.94 0.01 -24.33
C GLY A 306 -8.47 -0.01 -24.10
N SER A 307 -8.93 0.75 -23.12
CA SER A 307 -10.35 0.82 -22.75
C SER A 307 -11.22 1.27 -23.92
N LEU A 308 -12.52 0.93 -23.91
CA LEU A 308 -13.51 1.41 -24.87
C LEU A 308 -13.43 2.94 -25.05
N ALA A 309 -13.17 3.68 -23.97
CA ALA A 309 -12.99 5.12 -23.98
C ALA A 309 -11.75 5.57 -24.78
N ALA A 310 -10.64 4.81 -24.74
CA ALA A 310 -9.45 5.06 -25.55
C ALA A 310 -9.72 4.71 -27.03
N ARG A 311 -10.44 3.62 -27.31
CA ARG A 311 -10.85 3.22 -28.67
C ARG A 311 -11.82 4.21 -29.30
N LEU A 312 -12.68 4.85 -28.51
CA LEU A 312 -13.61 5.88 -28.98
C LEU A 312 -12.97 7.29 -29.05
N GLY A 313 -11.67 7.43 -28.73
CA GLY A 313 -11.00 8.73 -28.72
C GLY A 313 -11.53 9.69 -27.64
N LEU A 314 -12.34 9.18 -26.70
CA LEU A 314 -12.93 10.00 -25.63
C LEU A 314 -11.90 10.35 -24.55
N VAL A 315 -10.80 9.60 -24.48
CA VAL A 315 -9.65 9.87 -23.63
C VAL A 315 -8.43 9.82 -24.54
N GLY A 316 -7.63 10.84 -24.53
CA GLY A 316 -6.41 10.90 -25.37
C GLY A 316 -5.60 9.61 -25.18
N GLY A 317 -5.17 8.98 -26.24
CA GLY A 317 -4.73 7.59 -26.41
C GLY A 317 -3.65 7.01 -25.49
N HIS A 318 -3.38 7.63 -24.33
CA HIS A 318 -2.40 7.20 -23.33
C HIS A 318 -2.91 7.32 -21.88
N ASN A 319 -4.21 7.55 -21.66
CA ASN A 319 -4.73 7.80 -20.33
C ASN A 319 -5.55 6.63 -19.79
N GLY A 320 -4.91 5.72 -19.07
CA GLY A 320 -5.54 4.61 -18.34
C GLY A 320 -6.17 5.01 -17.00
N GLY A 321 -6.29 6.31 -16.71
CA GLY A 321 -6.90 6.79 -15.47
C GLY A 321 -8.41 6.54 -15.39
N PRO A 322 -9.03 6.66 -14.19
CA PRO A 322 -10.46 6.49 -14.02
C PRO A 322 -11.24 7.61 -14.74
N LEU A 323 -12.43 7.29 -15.24
CA LEU A 323 -13.36 8.24 -15.86
C LEU A 323 -14.32 8.86 -14.82
N ALA A 324 -14.63 8.12 -13.77
CA ALA A 324 -15.46 8.59 -12.68
C ALA A 324 -14.97 7.99 -11.35
N VAL A 325 -14.99 8.81 -10.31
CA VAL A 325 -14.62 8.42 -8.95
C VAL A 325 -15.68 8.93 -7.98
N ALA A 326 -16.13 8.06 -7.08
CA ALA A 326 -17.01 8.44 -5.97
C ALA A 326 -16.53 7.77 -4.69
N ALA A 327 -15.98 8.57 -3.77
CA ALA A 327 -15.46 8.10 -2.49
C ALA A 327 -16.58 8.06 -1.44
N GLY A 328 -16.98 6.85 -1.03
CA GLY A 328 -17.84 6.58 0.11
C GLY A 328 -17.08 6.60 1.44
N TRP A 329 -17.75 6.13 2.49
CA TRP A 329 -17.15 6.06 3.83
C TRP A 329 -16.21 4.85 3.97
N SER A 330 -16.63 3.69 3.49
CA SER A 330 -15.91 2.41 3.58
C SER A 330 -15.57 1.81 2.23
N GLU A 331 -15.94 2.48 1.13
CA GLU A 331 -15.74 2.02 -0.24
C GLU A 331 -15.38 3.18 -1.17
N LEU A 332 -14.80 2.84 -2.30
CA LEU A 332 -14.52 3.75 -3.40
C LEU A 332 -15.13 3.16 -4.66
N ARG A 333 -15.96 3.91 -5.35
CA ARG A 333 -16.45 3.51 -6.67
C ARG A 333 -15.64 4.20 -7.75
N MET A 334 -15.09 3.41 -8.65
CA MET A 334 -14.37 3.89 -9.83
C MET A 334 -14.92 3.20 -11.07
N ASP A 335 -15.35 4.00 -12.04
CA ASP A 335 -16.00 3.53 -13.25
C ASP A 335 -17.18 2.58 -12.92
N GLY A 336 -17.06 1.30 -13.22
CA GLY A 336 -18.07 0.28 -12.89
C GLY A 336 -17.80 -0.52 -11.62
N MET A 337 -16.60 -0.35 -11.01
CA MET A 337 -16.13 -1.21 -9.93
C MET A 337 -16.21 -0.53 -8.57
N PHE A 338 -16.43 -1.33 -7.53
CA PHE A 338 -16.33 -0.94 -6.13
C PHE A 338 -15.02 -1.45 -5.54
N HIS A 339 -14.33 -0.60 -4.80
CA HIS A 339 -13.06 -0.92 -4.16
C HIS A 339 -13.13 -0.72 -2.67
N ARG A 340 -12.37 -1.50 -1.91
CA ARG A 340 -12.12 -1.30 -0.49
C ARG A 340 -10.64 -1.44 -0.20
N VAL A 341 -10.14 -0.51 0.61
CA VAL A 341 -8.75 -0.50 1.03
C VAL A 341 -8.67 -0.62 2.54
N TRP A 342 -7.81 -1.51 2.97
CA TRP A 342 -7.42 -1.68 4.36
C TRP A 342 -5.96 -1.29 4.54
N TRP A 343 -5.67 -0.80 5.70
CA TRP A 343 -4.34 -0.70 6.22
C TRP A 343 -4.02 -1.95 7.05
N VAL A 344 -2.80 -2.50 6.91
CA VAL A 344 -2.29 -3.56 7.78
C VAL A 344 -1.87 -2.91 9.10
N GLU A 345 -2.79 -2.92 10.07
CA GLU A 345 -2.57 -2.32 11.39
C GLU A 345 -1.57 -3.11 12.23
N SER A 346 -1.60 -4.42 12.12
CA SER A 346 -0.68 -5.30 12.82
C SER A 346 -0.26 -6.48 11.95
N TRP A 347 1.01 -6.75 11.97
CA TRP A 347 1.64 -7.92 11.37
C TRP A 347 1.70 -9.08 12.37
N PRO A 348 1.95 -10.32 11.93
CA PRO A 348 2.04 -11.46 12.82
C PRO A 348 3.05 -11.23 13.94
N ARG A 349 2.61 -11.44 15.19
CA ARG A 349 3.46 -11.28 16.36
C ARG A 349 4.34 -12.51 16.65
N ARG A 350 3.96 -13.66 16.13
CA ARG A 350 4.77 -14.88 16.23
C ARG A 350 5.79 -14.88 15.08
N PRO A 351 7.01 -15.32 15.33
CA PRO A 351 7.97 -15.51 14.26
C PRO A 351 7.40 -16.38 13.13
N GLN A 352 7.55 -15.94 11.90
CA GLN A 352 6.95 -16.55 10.73
C GLN A 352 8.02 -17.18 9.83
N PRO A 353 7.71 -18.25 9.09
CA PRO A 353 8.58 -18.73 8.02
C PRO A 353 8.59 -17.72 6.86
N GLY A 354 9.61 -17.77 5.99
CA GLY A 354 9.78 -16.79 4.92
C GLY A 354 8.63 -16.75 3.89
N ASP A 355 7.88 -17.84 3.74
CA ASP A 355 6.77 -17.99 2.79
C ASP A 355 5.37 -17.74 3.40
N TRP A 356 5.29 -17.20 4.61
CA TRP A 356 4.04 -17.05 5.36
C TRP A 356 2.93 -16.24 4.63
N LEU A 357 3.32 -15.29 3.76
CA LEU A 357 2.38 -14.49 2.97
C LEU A 357 1.66 -15.28 1.88
N ALA A 358 2.25 -16.38 1.39
CA ALA A 358 1.68 -17.15 0.28
C ALA A 358 0.26 -17.65 0.59
N GLY A 359 0.01 -18.10 1.84
CA GLY A 359 -1.32 -18.54 2.26
C GLY A 359 -2.35 -17.40 2.31
N PHE A 360 -1.93 -16.18 2.65
CA PHE A 360 -2.80 -15.02 2.63
C PHE A 360 -3.13 -14.58 1.19
N LEU A 361 -2.15 -14.60 0.29
CA LEU A 361 -2.34 -14.20 -1.11
C LEU A 361 -3.17 -15.23 -1.91
N ALA A 362 -3.21 -16.49 -1.48
CA ALA A 362 -3.97 -17.56 -2.12
C ALA A 362 -5.45 -17.62 -1.70
N THR A 363 -6.07 -16.49 -1.38
CA THR A 363 -7.49 -16.45 -0.93
C THR A 363 -8.52 -16.73 -2.03
N GLY A 364 -8.11 -16.78 -3.30
CA GLY A 364 -9.01 -16.88 -4.44
C GLY A 364 -9.79 -15.60 -4.77
N GLU A 365 -9.54 -14.51 -4.05
CA GLU A 365 -10.10 -13.19 -4.33
C GLU A 365 -9.07 -12.34 -5.10
N PRO A 366 -9.50 -11.50 -6.06
CA PRO A 366 -8.60 -10.56 -6.73
C PRO A 366 -8.19 -9.46 -5.74
N LEU A 367 -7.13 -9.71 -4.98
CA LEU A 367 -6.60 -8.77 -4.00
C LEU A 367 -5.23 -8.22 -4.41
N ALA A 368 -4.94 -6.99 -4.03
CA ALA A 368 -3.61 -6.42 -4.10
C ALA A 368 -3.06 -6.20 -2.70
N LEU A 369 -1.85 -6.69 -2.45
CA LEU A 369 -1.05 -6.34 -1.28
C LEU A 369 0.06 -5.39 -1.73
N THR A 370 0.10 -4.22 -1.13
CA THR A 370 1.09 -3.17 -1.41
C THR A 370 1.88 -2.89 -0.15
N VAL A 371 3.19 -2.96 -0.23
CA VAL A 371 4.08 -2.60 0.88
C VAL A 371 5.00 -1.48 0.45
N VAL A 372 4.92 -0.40 1.20
CA VAL A 372 5.72 0.81 0.98
C VAL A 372 6.81 0.86 2.03
N HIS A 373 8.04 1.03 1.61
CA HIS A 373 9.22 1.10 2.46
C HIS A 373 9.82 2.51 2.41
N ARG A 374 10.21 3.02 3.56
CA ARG A 374 10.90 4.31 3.71
C ARG A 374 12.20 4.07 4.46
N PRO A 375 13.33 4.01 3.76
CA PRO A 375 14.63 3.94 4.40
C PRO A 375 14.86 5.17 5.27
N LEU A 376 15.36 4.98 6.48
CA LEU A 376 15.75 6.08 7.37
C LEU A 376 17.26 6.25 7.33
N ASP A 377 17.70 7.49 7.30
CA ASP A 377 19.12 7.77 7.51
C ASP A 377 19.53 7.43 8.97
N PRO A 378 20.79 7.04 9.22
CA PRO A 378 21.23 6.58 10.53
C PRO A 378 21.01 7.60 11.65
N GLU A 379 21.18 8.91 11.37
CA GLU A 379 20.97 9.94 12.38
C GLU A 379 19.49 10.09 12.78
N ARG A 380 18.56 9.92 11.84
CA ARG A 380 17.14 9.94 12.15
C ARG A 380 16.72 8.71 12.90
N SER A 381 17.23 7.53 12.53
CA SER A 381 17.00 6.29 13.27
C SER A 381 17.49 6.40 14.70
N GLN A 382 18.71 6.87 14.90
CA GLN A 382 19.26 7.05 16.25
C GLN A 382 18.43 8.00 17.10
N ARG A 383 18.06 9.17 16.57
CA ARG A 383 17.20 10.16 17.29
C ARG A 383 15.82 9.57 17.63
N ARG A 384 15.27 8.73 16.75
CA ARG A 384 13.99 8.05 16.99
C ARG A 384 14.10 7.05 18.12
N ILE A 385 15.15 6.21 18.13
CA ILE A 385 15.39 5.23 19.19
C ILE A 385 15.65 5.91 20.53
N GLU A 386 16.50 6.92 20.57
CA GLU A 386 16.74 7.70 21.78
C GLU A 386 15.42 8.29 22.35
N SER A 387 14.57 8.83 21.48
CA SER A 387 13.24 9.32 21.88
C SER A 387 12.34 8.22 22.41
N GLN A 388 12.40 7.00 21.83
CA GLN A 388 11.62 5.86 22.30
C GLN A 388 12.13 5.34 23.65
N LEU A 389 13.44 5.21 23.81
CA LEU A 389 14.06 4.80 25.09
C LEU A 389 13.71 5.77 26.23
N VAL A 390 13.77 7.09 25.97
CA VAL A 390 13.34 8.10 26.96
C VAL A 390 11.85 7.95 27.33
N LYS A 391 10.98 7.68 26.36
CA LYS A 391 9.55 7.44 26.63
C LYS A 391 9.32 6.17 27.43
N LEU A 392 10.03 5.09 27.10
CA LEU A 392 9.91 3.80 27.80
C LEU A 392 10.42 3.91 29.23
N SER A 393 11.59 4.51 29.45
CA SER A 393 12.13 4.74 30.80
C SER A 393 11.22 5.60 31.68
N ALA A 394 10.66 6.68 31.10
CA ALA A 394 9.69 7.52 31.78
C ALA A 394 8.36 6.79 32.06
N HIS A 395 7.96 5.84 31.19
CA HIS A 395 6.77 5.02 31.42
C HIS A 395 6.99 4.01 32.54
N ARG A 396 8.15 3.36 32.55
CA ARG A 396 8.56 2.42 33.58
C ARG A 396 8.65 3.10 34.95
N ALA A 397 9.36 4.23 35.06
CA ALA A 397 9.48 4.99 36.31
C ALA A 397 8.10 5.37 36.86
N ARG A 398 7.16 5.80 36.00
CA ARG A 398 5.79 6.12 36.42
C ARG A 398 4.99 4.92 36.91
N LYS A 399 5.21 3.73 36.36
CA LYS A 399 4.57 2.49 36.86
C LYS A 399 5.13 2.09 38.23
N GLU A 400 6.45 2.21 38.39
CA GLU A 400 7.14 1.93 39.65
C GLU A 400 6.68 2.86 40.78
N ASP A 401 6.63 4.20 40.49
CA ASP A 401 6.13 5.20 41.47
C ASP A 401 4.68 4.94 41.89
N ARG A 402 3.87 4.33 41.02
CA ARG A 402 2.46 4.02 41.32
C ARG A 402 2.24 2.60 41.79
N GLN A 403 3.30 1.83 42.05
CA GLN A 403 3.25 0.43 42.38
C GLN A 403 2.40 -0.41 41.41
N GLN A 404 2.39 -0.02 40.16
CA GLN A 404 1.70 -0.76 39.09
C GLN A 404 2.62 -1.85 38.53
N ARG A 405 2.05 -2.99 38.22
CA ARG A 405 2.82 -4.10 37.63
C ARG A 405 3.32 -3.75 36.25
N VAL A 406 4.61 -3.93 35.97
CA VAL A 406 5.18 -3.99 34.62
C VAL A 406 4.62 -5.25 33.97
N THR A 407 4.05 -5.11 32.76
CA THR A 407 3.45 -6.24 32.03
C THR A 407 4.48 -6.87 31.09
N GLU A 408 4.30 -8.14 30.73
CA GLU A 408 5.11 -8.78 29.69
C GLU A 408 5.11 -8.01 28.35
N ALA A 409 4.03 -7.28 28.06
CA ALA A 409 3.97 -6.44 26.85
C ALA A 409 4.93 -5.26 26.94
N ASP A 410 5.08 -4.66 28.13
CA ASP A 410 6.05 -3.58 28.35
C ASP A 410 7.49 -4.09 28.20
N GLU A 411 7.80 -5.25 28.79
CA GLU A 411 9.12 -5.88 28.70
C GLU A 411 9.47 -6.27 27.27
N ARG A 412 8.53 -6.81 26.50
CA ARG A 412 8.74 -7.13 25.08
C ARG A 412 9.01 -5.89 24.24
N THR A 413 8.30 -4.79 24.51
CA THR A 413 8.52 -3.52 23.80
C THR A 413 9.90 -2.96 24.13
N GLU A 414 10.32 -3.00 25.40
CA GLU A 414 11.64 -2.56 25.83
C GLU A 414 12.76 -3.41 25.18
N THR A 415 12.60 -4.73 25.15
CA THR A 415 13.52 -5.66 24.50
C THR A 415 13.62 -5.37 22.98
N ALA A 416 12.48 -5.19 22.29
CA ALA A 416 12.47 -4.91 20.86
C ALA A 416 13.21 -3.60 20.50
N VAL A 417 13.05 -2.54 21.33
CA VAL A 417 13.78 -1.28 21.10
C VAL A 417 15.29 -1.44 21.37
N HIS A 418 15.66 -2.25 22.35
CA HIS A 418 17.06 -2.53 22.66
C HIS A 418 17.73 -3.41 21.58
N ASP A 419 16.99 -4.39 21.07
CA ASP A 419 17.44 -5.22 19.95
C ASP A 419 17.66 -4.37 18.70
N LEU A 420 16.74 -3.45 18.39
CA LEU A 420 16.88 -2.50 17.29
C LEU A 420 18.10 -1.58 17.46
N GLU A 421 18.35 -1.07 18.68
CA GLU A 421 19.55 -0.30 18.99
C GLU A 421 20.83 -1.11 18.71
N THR A 422 20.84 -2.37 19.12
CA THR A 422 21.96 -3.29 18.91
C THR A 422 22.17 -3.59 17.41
N GLU A 423 21.10 -3.80 16.67
CA GLU A 423 21.16 -4.02 15.21
C GLU A 423 21.70 -2.78 14.48
N LEU A 424 21.23 -1.58 14.84
CA LEU A 424 21.77 -0.34 14.25
C LEU A 424 23.25 -0.12 14.60
N ALA A 425 23.65 -0.41 15.84
CA ALA A 425 25.06 -0.35 16.24
C ALA A 425 25.93 -1.37 15.49
N SER A 426 25.33 -2.47 15.04
CA SER A 426 25.98 -3.48 14.20
C SER A 426 26.02 -3.13 12.71
N GLY A 427 25.51 -1.95 12.32
CA GLY A 427 25.55 -1.44 10.94
C GLY A 427 24.32 -1.77 10.09
N TYR A 428 23.27 -2.37 10.67
CA TYR A 428 21.98 -2.53 9.98
C TYR A 428 21.23 -1.21 9.86
N SER A 429 20.33 -1.13 8.90
CA SER A 429 19.56 0.08 8.62
C SER A 429 18.11 -0.08 9.02
N GLU A 430 17.52 0.96 9.58
CA GLU A 430 16.08 0.99 9.88
C GLU A 430 15.28 1.34 8.63
N VAL A 431 14.26 0.55 8.35
CA VAL A 431 13.32 0.79 7.25
C VAL A 431 11.91 0.78 7.79
N LEU A 432 11.25 1.92 7.70
CA LEU A 432 9.83 2.02 8.05
C LEU A 432 8.98 1.44 6.92
N TYR A 433 7.90 0.75 7.24
CA TYR A 433 7.04 0.16 6.23
C TYR A 433 5.55 0.31 6.53
N LEU A 434 4.77 0.41 5.46
CA LEU A 434 3.31 0.52 5.47
C LEU A 434 2.73 -0.57 4.56
N GLY A 435 1.86 -1.41 5.10
CA GLY A 435 1.11 -2.39 4.32
C GLY A 435 -0.30 -1.91 4.02
N LEU A 436 -0.72 -2.06 2.78
CA LEU A 436 -2.09 -1.79 2.31
C LEU A 436 -2.61 -3.02 1.57
N VAL A 437 -3.87 -3.36 1.82
CA VAL A 437 -4.59 -4.40 1.09
C VAL A 437 -5.74 -3.74 0.36
N SER A 438 -5.95 -4.06 -0.91
CA SER A 438 -7.11 -3.59 -1.66
C SER A 438 -7.78 -4.72 -2.43
N VAL A 439 -9.09 -4.60 -2.61
CA VAL A 439 -9.91 -5.52 -3.39
C VAL A 439 -10.87 -4.72 -4.26
N ALA A 440 -11.20 -5.25 -5.43
CA ALA A 440 -12.21 -4.71 -6.32
C ALA A 440 -13.31 -5.75 -6.58
N ALA A 441 -14.55 -5.28 -6.73
CA ALA A 441 -15.71 -6.11 -7.07
C ALA A 441 -16.73 -5.32 -7.90
N PRO A 442 -17.54 -5.98 -8.75
CA PRO A 442 -18.51 -5.30 -9.61
C PRO A 442 -19.74 -4.77 -8.86
N SER A 443 -19.99 -5.27 -7.66
CA SER A 443 -21.10 -4.83 -6.81
C SER A 443 -20.67 -4.61 -5.36
N LEU A 444 -21.44 -3.83 -4.61
CA LEU A 444 -21.20 -3.60 -3.19
C LEU A 444 -21.39 -4.88 -2.37
N GLU A 445 -22.33 -5.74 -2.76
CA GLU A 445 -22.60 -7.02 -2.09
C GLU A 445 -21.41 -7.97 -2.23
N GLU A 446 -20.87 -8.09 -3.44
CA GLU A 446 -19.66 -8.89 -3.70
C GLU A 446 -18.44 -8.31 -2.99
N LEU A 447 -18.28 -6.98 -2.97
CA LEU A 447 -17.23 -6.29 -2.22
C LEU A 447 -17.29 -6.62 -0.73
N ASP A 448 -18.47 -6.62 -0.14
CA ASP A 448 -18.68 -6.97 1.26
C ASP A 448 -18.39 -8.45 1.53
N ALA A 449 -18.76 -9.33 0.61
CA ALA A 449 -18.46 -10.75 0.71
C ALA A 449 -16.95 -11.03 0.62
N ALA A 450 -16.27 -10.46 -0.38
CA ALA A 450 -14.82 -10.55 -0.55
C ALA A 450 -14.07 -9.96 0.66
N GLY A 451 -14.52 -8.79 1.14
CA GLY A 451 -13.95 -8.14 2.31
C GLY A 451 -13.98 -9.01 3.56
N ARG A 452 -15.11 -9.68 3.83
CA ARG A 452 -15.20 -10.63 4.97
C ARG A 452 -14.23 -11.81 4.83
N ARG A 453 -14.08 -12.38 3.62
CA ARG A 453 -13.14 -13.48 3.36
C ARG A 453 -11.68 -13.03 3.57
N ILE A 454 -11.32 -11.86 3.05
CA ILE A 454 -9.98 -11.28 3.22
C ILE A 454 -9.67 -11.00 4.69
N GLU A 455 -10.59 -10.38 5.43
CA GLU A 455 -10.40 -10.13 6.86
C GLU A 455 -10.30 -11.43 7.68
N GLN A 456 -11.05 -12.46 7.31
CA GLN A 456 -10.95 -13.77 7.95
C GLN A 456 -9.60 -14.43 7.64
N SER A 457 -9.15 -14.41 6.39
CA SER A 457 -7.83 -14.93 6.01
C SER A 457 -6.71 -14.18 6.71
N ALA A 458 -6.76 -12.85 6.75
CA ALA A 458 -5.76 -12.04 7.45
C ALA A 458 -5.66 -12.43 8.94
N ARG A 459 -6.79 -12.59 9.62
CA ARG A 459 -6.82 -13.05 11.03
C ARG A 459 -6.23 -14.44 11.20
N ALA A 460 -6.51 -15.36 10.27
CA ALA A 460 -5.94 -16.71 10.29
C ALA A 460 -4.40 -16.69 10.15
N HIS A 461 -3.86 -15.73 9.41
CA HIS A 461 -2.41 -15.52 9.26
C HIS A 461 -1.81 -14.53 10.27
N GLY A 462 -2.57 -14.16 11.32
CA GLY A 462 -2.09 -13.30 12.40
C GLY A 462 -1.98 -11.81 12.04
N MET A 463 -2.54 -11.39 10.91
CA MET A 463 -2.59 -9.98 10.51
C MET A 463 -3.86 -9.29 11.02
N GLY A 464 -3.73 -8.04 11.43
CA GLY A 464 -4.85 -7.15 11.70
C GLY A 464 -5.06 -6.18 10.54
N LEU A 465 -6.22 -6.25 9.89
CA LEU A 465 -6.61 -5.30 8.85
C LEU A 465 -7.57 -4.26 9.41
N ARG A 466 -7.38 -3.01 8.99
CA ARG A 466 -8.24 -1.89 9.35
C ARG A 466 -8.71 -1.16 8.10
N VAL A 467 -10.03 -1.07 7.91
CA VAL A 467 -10.63 -0.31 6.80
C VAL A 467 -10.26 1.17 6.91
N LEU A 468 -9.83 1.77 5.82
CA LEU A 468 -9.51 3.20 5.73
C LEU A 468 -10.79 4.04 5.59
N HIS A 469 -11.59 4.11 6.66
CA HIS A 469 -12.82 4.87 6.68
C HIS A 469 -12.62 6.35 6.36
N GLY A 470 -13.43 6.89 5.44
CA GLY A 470 -13.39 8.29 5.02
C GLY A 470 -12.15 8.67 4.18
N ARG A 471 -11.27 7.72 3.88
CA ARG A 471 -10.00 7.90 3.13
C ARG A 471 -9.77 6.82 2.08
N GLN A 472 -10.83 6.24 1.54
CA GLN A 472 -10.73 5.17 0.57
C GLN A 472 -10.03 5.61 -0.73
N ASP A 473 -10.29 6.84 -1.17
CA ASP A 473 -9.65 7.48 -2.31
C ASP A 473 -8.13 7.68 -2.12
N THR A 474 -7.74 8.18 -0.95
CA THR A 474 -6.32 8.36 -0.59
C THR A 474 -5.62 7.02 -0.39
N GLY A 475 -6.30 6.06 0.24
CA GLY A 475 -5.80 4.69 0.42
C GLY A 475 -5.57 4.00 -0.92
N TRP A 476 -6.51 4.08 -1.83
CA TRP A 476 -6.37 3.50 -3.16
C TRP A 476 -5.21 4.15 -3.95
N ALA A 477 -5.10 5.48 -3.93
CA ALA A 477 -3.98 6.16 -4.56
C ALA A 477 -2.61 5.72 -4.00
N ALA A 478 -2.56 5.38 -2.70
CA ALA A 478 -1.36 4.87 -2.04
C ALA A 478 -1.03 3.40 -2.39
N THR A 479 -2.01 2.63 -2.92
CA THR A 479 -1.75 1.26 -3.44
C THR A 479 -1.15 1.28 -4.85
N LEU A 480 -1.25 2.40 -5.56
CA LEU A 480 -0.57 2.56 -6.84
C LEU A 480 0.94 2.71 -6.64
N PRO A 481 1.77 2.15 -7.52
CA PRO A 481 3.23 2.24 -7.44
C PRO A 481 3.73 3.65 -7.85
N PHE A 482 3.08 4.70 -7.35
CA PHE A 482 3.34 6.09 -7.72
C PHE A 482 4.12 6.87 -6.65
N GLY A 483 4.44 6.22 -5.53
CA GLY A 483 5.09 6.89 -4.42
C GLY A 483 4.19 7.89 -3.68
N LEU A 484 2.87 7.78 -3.80
CA LEU A 484 1.87 8.72 -3.29
C LEU A 484 1.37 8.35 -1.88
N VAL A 485 2.26 8.24 -0.93
CA VAL A 485 1.83 8.10 0.47
C VAL A 485 1.77 9.48 1.12
N GLY A 486 0.55 9.96 1.32
CA GLY A 486 0.32 11.28 1.91
C GLY A 486 0.61 11.32 3.42
N PRO A 487 0.95 12.53 3.97
CA PRO A 487 1.26 12.70 5.39
C PRO A 487 0.18 12.13 6.32
N GLY A 488 -1.09 12.39 6.03
CA GLY A 488 -2.18 11.91 6.87
C GLY A 488 -2.35 10.40 6.95
N LEU A 489 -1.82 9.65 5.98
CA LEU A 489 -1.76 8.19 6.05
C LEU A 489 -0.53 7.74 6.85
N LEU A 490 0.58 8.46 6.74
CA LEU A 490 1.80 8.24 7.49
C LEU A 490 1.62 8.56 8.98
N ASP A 491 0.95 9.68 9.30
CA ASP A 491 0.67 10.08 10.69
C ASP A 491 -0.21 9.04 11.40
N GLU A 492 -1.17 8.43 10.70
CA GLU A 492 -2.02 7.37 11.24
C GLU A 492 -1.22 6.10 11.52
N VAL A 493 -0.16 5.91 10.77
CA VAL A 493 0.78 4.79 10.87
C VAL A 493 1.88 5.08 11.92
N GLY A 494 2.01 6.32 12.40
CA GLY A 494 3.07 6.73 13.33
C GLY A 494 4.45 6.75 12.67
N LEU A 495 4.50 6.96 11.35
CA LEU A 495 5.70 6.99 10.51
C LEU A 495 6.17 8.40 10.18
#